data_2f22205c6628bd016a50e5bca054c698
#
_entry.id   2f22205c6628bd016a50e5bca054c698
#
_cell.length_a   1.000
_cell.length_b   1.000
_cell.length_c   1.000
_cell.angle_alpha   90.00
_cell.angle_beta   90.00
_cell.angle_gamma   90.00
#
_symmetry.space_group_name_H-M   'P 1'
#
loop_
_entity.id
_entity.type
_entity.pdbx_description
1 polymer ?
#
loop_
_entity_poly.entity_id
_entity_poly.type
_entity_poly.pdbx_seq_one_letter_code
_entity_poly.pdbx_strand_id
1 'polypeptide(L)'
;VRRADALVVGGGPAGSTCAWKLRRAGLDVVVLDKATFPRLKLCAGWVTPQVLRDLELTSEDYPHGLLTFETLRLHWGPLSIRHASRQHSIRRWEFDKFLLDRSGAEVHTHSVRTIRQEQGEHIIDQRFRAKYLVGAGGTSCPVYRNLFREHHRRDSRLQAATLEQEFEYDWTDTECHLWFFA
;
A
#
# COMPACT_ATOMS: atom_id res chain seq x y z
N VAL A 1 -23.08 -10.35 -12.91
CA VAL A 1 -22.18 -10.60 -11.76
C VAL A 1 -20.82 -11.03 -12.30
N ARG A 2 -19.76 -10.27 -12.01
CA ARG A 2 -18.38 -10.63 -12.36
C ARG A 2 -17.90 -11.71 -11.37
N ARG A 3 -17.51 -12.86 -11.88
CA ARG A 3 -16.89 -13.94 -11.09
C ARG A 3 -15.39 -13.95 -11.32
N ALA A 4 -14.63 -14.20 -10.27
CA ALA A 4 -13.19 -14.35 -10.28
C ALA A 4 -12.77 -15.46 -9.29
N ASP A 5 -11.51 -15.86 -9.29
CA ASP A 5 -10.98 -16.74 -8.25
C ASP A 5 -10.77 -15.98 -6.96
N ALA A 6 -10.28 -14.72 -7.06
CA ALA A 6 -9.99 -13.85 -5.93
C ALA A 6 -10.48 -12.42 -6.15
N LEU A 7 -11.05 -11.83 -5.10
CA LEU A 7 -11.34 -10.41 -4.99
C LEU A 7 -10.37 -9.78 -4.00
N VAL A 8 -9.66 -8.72 -4.43
CA VAL A 8 -8.76 -7.94 -3.59
C VAL A 8 -9.37 -6.56 -3.38
N VAL A 9 -9.70 -6.22 -2.15
CA VAL A 9 -10.33 -4.95 -1.78
C VAL A 9 -9.27 -3.98 -1.27
N GLY A 10 -8.91 -3.02 -2.11
CA GLY A 10 -7.85 -2.03 -1.92
C GLY A 10 -6.72 -2.21 -2.92
N GLY A 11 -6.50 -1.22 -3.78
CA GLY A 11 -5.46 -1.17 -4.83
C GLY A 11 -4.14 -0.51 -4.40
N GLY A 12 -3.92 -0.30 -3.09
CA GLY A 12 -2.63 0.17 -2.57
C GLY A 12 -1.54 -0.90 -2.63
N PRO A 13 -0.31 -0.63 -2.14
CA PRO A 13 0.84 -1.54 -2.31
C PRO A 13 0.57 -2.98 -1.87
N ALA A 14 -0.12 -3.16 -0.75
CA ALA A 14 -0.45 -4.51 -0.26
C ALA A 14 -1.39 -5.26 -1.21
N GLY A 15 -2.46 -4.59 -1.68
CA GLY A 15 -3.43 -5.21 -2.59
C GLY A 15 -2.87 -5.44 -3.98
N SER A 16 -2.13 -4.48 -4.52
CA SER A 16 -1.47 -4.60 -5.84
C SER A 16 -0.46 -5.74 -5.85
N THR A 17 0.36 -5.85 -4.79
CA THR A 17 1.34 -6.93 -4.65
C THR A 17 0.66 -8.30 -4.51
N CYS A 18 -0.41 -8.37 -3.70
CA CYS A 18 -1.19 -9.59 -3.57
C CYS A 18 -1.81 -9.99 -4.91
N ALA A 19 -2.44 -9.06 -5.62
CA ALA A 19 -3.02 -9.31 -6.93
C ALA A 19 -1.97 -9.78 -7.95
N TRP A 20 -0.80 -9.14 -7.97
CA TRP A 20 0.32 -9.53 -8.81
C TRP A 20 0.77 -10.99 -8.55
N LYS A 21 0.98 -11.36 -7.28
CA LYS A 21 1.39 -12.72 -6.91
C LYS A 21 0.32 -13.76 -7.27
N LEU A 22 -0.97 -13.46 -7.02
CA LEU A 22 -2.08 -14.34 -7.38
C LEU A 22 -2.22 -14.50 -8.90
N ARG A 23 -2.08 -13.42 -9.67
CA ARG A 23 -2.07 -13.46 -11.14
C ARG A 23 -0.92 -14.32 -11.68
N ARG A 24 0.27 -14.20 -11.13
CA ARG A 24 1.42 -15.05 -11.48
C ARG A 24 1.19 -16.53 -11.14
N ALA A 25 0.37 -16.81 -10.14
CA ALA A 25 -0.05 -18.17 -9.81
C ALA A 25 -1.19 -18.71 -10.72
N GLY A 26 -1.60 -17.95 -11.74
CA GLY A 26 -2.60 -18.35 -12.72
C GLY A 26 -4.04 -18.08 -12.30
N LEU A 27 -4.28 -17.38 -11.20
CA LEU A 27 -5.62 -17.06 -10.73
C LEU A 27 -6.22 -15.87 -11.49
N ASP A 28 -7.54 -15.92 -11.70
CA ASP A 28 -8.32 -14.77 -12.14
C ASP A 28 -8.59 -13.85 -10.95
N VAL A 29 -8.07 -12.60 -11.02
CA VAL A 29 -8.08 -11.65 -9.90
C VAL A 29 -8.74 -10.34 -10.30
N VAL A 30 -9.66 -9.89 -9.47
CA VAL A 30 -10.26 -8.56 -9.58
C VAL A 30 -9.88 -7.73 -8.37
N VAL A 31 -9.38 -6.51 -8.63
CA VAL A 31 -9.08 -5.51 -7.61
C VAL A 31 -10.22 -4.48 -7.55
N LEU A 32 -10.73 -4.23 -6.36
CA LEU A 32 -11.75 -3.22 -6.09
C LEU A 32 -11.15 -2.10 -5.23
N ASP A 33 -11.10 -0.88 -5.72
CA ASP A 33 -10.73 0.29 -4.92
C ASP A 33 -11.75 1.39 -5.08
N LYS A 34 -12.00 2.13 -4.00
CA LYS A 34 -12.95 3.26 -4.02
C LYS A 34 -12.45 4.46 -4.83
N ALA A 35 -11.16 4.54 -5.05
CA ALA A 35 -10.51 5.65 -5.77
C ALA A 35 -10.01 5.20 -7.14
N THR A 36 -9.99 6.14 -8.07
CA THR A 36 -9.28 6.00 -9.36
C THR A 36 -7.81 6.33 -9.16
N PHE A 37 -6.92 5.55 -9.76
CA PHE A 37 -5.47 5.76 -9.70
C PHE A 37 -4.96 6.56 -10.92
N PRO A 38 -3.94 7.43 -10.75
CA PRO A 38 -3.22 7.71 -9.52
C PRO A 38 -4.06 8.49 -8.50
N ARG A 39 -3.84 8.24 -7.19
CA ARG A 39 -4.56 8.91 -6.11
C ARG A 39 -3.61 9.41 -5.03
N LEU A 40 -3.94 10.55 -4.43
CA LEU A 40 -3.21 11.02 -3.27
C LEU A 40 -3.33 10.03 -2.10
N LYS A 41 -2.20 9.73 -1.48
CA LYS A 41 -2.14 8.92 -0.27
C LYS A 41 -1.00 9.41 0.61
N LEU A 42 -1.34 10.03 1.72
CA LEU A 42 -0.39 10.55 2.69
C LEU A 42 0.53 9.45 3.22
N CYS A 43 1.83 9.62 3.06
CA CYS A 43 2.88 8.73 3.52
C CYS A 43 4.24 9.36 3.21
N ALA A 44 5.19 9.31 4.11
CA ALA A 44 6.56 9.76 3.87
C ALA A 44 7.28 9.07 2.69
N GLY A 45 6.63 8.08 2.07
CA GLY A 45 7.18 7.41 0.89
C GLY A 45 8.39 6.52 1.16
N TRP A 46 8.67 6.22 2.42
CA TRP A 46 9.84 5.45 2.81
C TRP A 46 9.72 3.98 2.37
N VAL A 47 10.70 3.51 1.60
CA VAL A 47 10.79 2.15 1.06
C VAL A 47 12.15 1.55 1.42
N THR A 48 12.13 0.39 2.05
CA THR A 48 13.37 -0.31 2.39
C THR A 48 13.88 -1.11 1.19
N PRO A 49 15.19 -1.42 1.10
CA PRO A 49 15.73 -2.32 0.07
C PRO A 49 15.04 -3.70 0.04
N GLN A 50 14.55 -4.16 1.22
CA GLN A 50 13.81 -5.43 1.28
C GLN A 50 12.51 -5.38 0.49
N VAL A 51 11.77 -4.25 0.54
CA VAL A 51 10.55 -4.08 -0.25
C VAL A 51 10.81 -4.21 -1.74
N LEU A 52 11.91 -3.63 -2.25
CA LEU A 52 12.28 -3.78 -3.66
C LEU A 52 12.57 -5.24 -4.01
N ARG A 53 13.32 -5.96 -3.17
CA ARG A 53 13.58 -7.39 -3.38
C ARG A 53 12.30 -8.22 -3.39
N ASP A 54 11.39 -7.98 -2.44
CA ASP A 54 10.11 -8.71 -2.33
C ASP A 54 9.19 -8.45 -3.52
N LEU A 55 9.31 -7.24 -4.10
CA LEU A 55 8.63 -6.86 -5.33
C LEU A 55 9.35 -7.33 -6.59
N GLU A 56 10.53 -7.95 -6.48
CA GLU A 56 11.37 -8.32 -7.62
C GLU A 56 11.64 -7.10 -8.53
N LEU A 57 12.05 -5.98 -7.90
CA LEU A 57 12.38 -4.71 -8.57
C LEU A 57 13.81 -4.28 -8.23
N THR A 58 14.46 -3.69 -9.22
CA THR A 58 15.65 -2.86 -9.01
C THR A 58 15.26 -1.37 -9.00
N SER A 59 16.20 -0.49 -8.68
CA SER A 59 15.99 0.96 -8.79
C SER A 59 15.69 1.41 -10.21
N GLU A 60 16.26 0.71 -11.18
CA GLU A 60 16.15 0.99 -12.62
C GLU A 60 14.77 0.56 -13.18
N ASP A 61 14.14 -0.44 -12.57
CA ASP A 61 12.82 -0.93 -12.99
C ASP A 61 11.69 0.04 -12.63
N TYR A 62 11.94 0.96 -11.69
CA TYR A 62 10.93 1.92 -11.25
C TYR A 62 11.04 3.22 -12.08
N PRO A 63 10.05 3.54 -12.95
CA PRO A 63 10.19 4.56 -13.99
C PRO A 63 10.18 6.00 -13.47
N HIS A 64 9.78 6.22 -12.21
CA HIS A 64 9.68 7.56 -11.62
C HIS A 64 10.93 7.95 -10.79
N GLY A 65 11.93 7.07 -10.75
CA GLY A 65 13.14 7.25 -9.96
C GLY A 65 12.95 7.03 -8.46
N LEU A 66 14.04 6.65 -7.81
CA LEU A 66 14.12 6.51 -6.36
C LEU A 66 15.11 7.54 -5.82
N LEU A 67 14.68 8.34 -4.85
CA LEU A 67 15.63 9.08 -4.05
C LEU A 67 16.24 8.12 -3.02
N THR A 68 17.55 7.89 -3.11
CA THR A 68 18.27 7.00 -2.19
C THR A 68 19.06 7.81 -1.19
N PHE A 69 18.92 7.51 0.09
CA PHE A 69 19.76 8.03 1.15
C PHE A 69 20.48 6.88 1.87
N GLU A 70 21.73 7.15 2.25
CA GLU A 70 22.65 6.15 2.84
C GLU A 70 22.78 6.32 4.37
N THR A 71 22.21 7.40 4.90
CA THR A 71 22.33 7.75 6.32
C THR A 71 21.00 8.28 6.85
N LEU A 72 20.61 7.79 8.02
CA LEU A 72 19.58 8.40 8.85
C LEU A 72 20.27 9.32 9.87
N ARG A 73 19.87 10.57 9.94
CA ARG A 73 20.30 11.51 10.97
C ARG A 73 19.15 11.73 11.95
N LEU A 74 19.35 11.27 13.17
CA LEU A 74 18.37 11.34 14.25
C LEU A 74 18.69 12.54 15.13
N HIS A 75 17.72 13.42 15.40
CA HIS A 75 17.88 14.64 16.18
C HIS A 75 16.99 14.61 17.42
N TRP A 76 17.57 14.83 18.61
CA TRP A 76 16.90 15.04 19.89
C TRP A 76 17.41 16.33 20.53
N GLY A 77 16.71 17.44 20.36
CA GLY A 77 17.20 18.75 20.81
C GLY A 77 18.59 19.04 20.23
N PRO A 78 19.61 19.27 21.05
CA PRO A 78 20.98 19.56 20.59
C PRO A 78 21.75 18.31 20.15
N LEU A 79 21.28 17.11 20.47
CA LEU A 79 21.95 15.86 20.14
C LEU A 79 21.60 15.41 18.73
N SER A 80 22.60 15.02 17.95
CA SER A 80 22.42 14.42 16.63
C SER A 80 23.26 13.16 16.49
N ILE A 81 22.62 12.08 16.05
CA ILE A 81 23.26 10.78 15.83
C ILE A 81 23.11 10.40 14.36
N ARG A 82 24.19 9.92 13.74
CA ARG A 82 24.19 9.37 12.39
C ARG A 82 24.12 7.84 12.46
N HIS A 83 23.22 7.26 11.68
CA HIS A 83 23.09 5.82 11.53
C HIS A 83 23.16 5.44 10.04
N ALA A 84 24.16 4.67 9.66
CA ALA A 84 24.30 4.17 8.28
C ALA A 84 23.14 3.24 7.97
N SER A 85 22.34 3.59 6.99
CA SER A 85 21.16 2.81 6.60
C SER A 85 20.72 3.21 5.19
N ARG A 86 20.90 2.30 4.24
CA ARG A 86 20.43 2.53 2.87
C ARG A 86 18.94 2.40 2.80
N GLN A 87 18.27 3.45 2.39
CA GLN A 87 16.83 3.53 2.26
C GLN A 87 16.45 4.28 0.99
N HIS A 88 15.19 4.16 0.59
CA HIS A 88 14.66 4.84 -0.59
C HIS A 88 13.42 5.64 -0.22
N SER A 89 13.18 6.71 -0.98
CA SER A 89 11.94 7.48 -0.92
C SER A 89 11.30 7.53 -2.30
N ILE A 90 9.99 7.43 -2.30
CA ILE A 90 9.12 7.48 -3.49
C ILE A 90 7.93 8.40 -3.24
N ARG A 91 7.30 8.84 -4.28
CA ARG A 91 5.96 9.44 -4.19
C ARG A 91 4.90 8.35 -4.26
N ARG A 92 4.06 8.28 -3.24
CA ARG A 92 3.07 7.22 -3.11
C ARG A 92 2.04 7.18 -4.24
N TRP A 93 1.65 8.31 -4.78
CA TRP A 93 0.67 8.33 -5.88
C TRP A 93 1.22 7.69 -7.16
N GLU A 94 2.51 7.87 -7.46
CA GLU A 94 3.22 7.24 -8.58
C GLU A 94 3.45 5.75 -8.30
N PHE A 95 3.96 5.43 -7.13
CA PHE A 95 4.31 4.07 -6.75
C PHE A 95 3.08 3.16 -6.65
N ASP A 96 2.00 3.64 -6.03
CA ASP A 96 0.76 2.88 -5.92
C ASP A 96 0.17 2.59 -7.31
N LYS A 97 0.18 3.57 -8.23
CA LYS A 97 -0.27 3.38 -9.62
C LYS A 97 0.61 2.38 -10.38
N PHE A 98 1.93 2.52 -10.30
CA PHE A 98 2.88 1.61 -10.92
C PHE A 98 2.67 0.16 -10.46
N LEU A 99 2.55 -0.09 -9.16
CA LEU A 99 2.31 -1.43 -8.64
C LEU A 99 0.95 -1.99 -9.08
N LEU A 100 -0.07 -1.15 -9.12
CA LEU A 100 -1.40 -1.58 -9.55
C LEU A 100 -1.40 -1.98 -11.02
N ASP A 101 -0.79 -1.20 -11.89
CA ASP A 101 -0.65 -1.51 -13.32
C ASP A 101 0.18 -2.79 -13.53
N ARG A 102 1.30 -2.90 -12.84
CA ARG A 102 2.16 -4.07 -12.89
C ARG A 102 1.45 -5.35 -12.43
N SER A 103 0.42 -5.24 -11.61
CA SER A 103 -0.33 -6.41 -11.14
C SER A 103 -0.97 -7.20 -12.28
N GLY A 104 -1.31 -6.55 -13.39
CA GLY A 104 -2.03 -7.14 -14.52
C GLY A 104 -3.43 -7.64 -14.16
N ALA A 105 -3.95 -7.26 -12.99
CA ALA A 105 -5.29 -7.62 -12.57
C ALA A 105 -6.33 -6.66 -13.15
N GLU A 106 -7.56 -7.16 -13.32
CA GLU A 106 -8.71 -6.32 -13.64
C GLU A 106 -9.03 -5.40 -12.46
N VAL A 107 -9.14 -4.09 -12.70
CA VAL A 107 -9.35 -3.08 -11.65
C VAL A 107 -10.69 -2.38 -11.85
N HIS A 108 -11.48 -2.33 -10.79
CA HIS A 108 -12.72 -1.55 -10.76
C HIS A 108 -12.66 -0.45 -9.71
N THR A 109 -13.00 0.78 -10.12
CA THR A 109 -13.30 1.86 -9.17
C THR A 109 -14.65 1.54 -8.54
N HIS A 110 -14.61 0.97 -7.33
CA HIS A 110 -15.80 0.49 -6.64
C HIS A 110 -15.67 0.61 -5.11
N SER A 111 -16.62 1.30 -4.50
CA SER A 111 -16.70 1.43 -3.04
C SER A 111 -17.51 0.27 -2.47
N VAL A 112 -16.83 -0.69 -1.87
CA VAL A 112 -17.46 -1.87 -1.25
C VAL A 112 -18.32 -1.46 -0.06
N ARG A 113 -19.60 -1.85 -0.10
CA ARG A 113 -20.61 -1.56 0.92
C ARG A 113 -21.02 -2.80 1.70
N THR A 114 -21.35 -3.88 0.98
CA THR A 114 -21.83 -5.14 1.56
C THR A 114 -20.95 -6.30 1.16
N ILE A 115 -20.69 -7.18 2.12
CA ILE A 115 -19.98 -8.42 1.92
C ILE A 115 -20.83 -9.54 2.51
N ARG A 116 -21.16 -10.54 1.72
CA ARG A 116 -21.90 -11.74 2.13
C ARG A 116 -21.10 -12.98 1.76
N GLN A 117 -21.39 -14.08 2.45
CA GLN A 117 -20.84 -15.38 2.11
C GLN A 117 -21.99 -16.33 1.83
N GLU A 118 -21.98 -16.95 0.65
CA GLU A 118 -23.00 -17.89 0.21
C GLU A 118 -22.31 -19.06 -0.50
N GLN A 119 -22.62 -20.27 -0.11
CA GLN A 119 -22.10 -21.50 -0.75
C GLN A 119 -20.56 -21.55 -0.88
N GLY A 120 -19.85 -21.00 0.13
CA GLY A 120 -18.38 -20.96 0.15
C GLY A 120 -17.76 -19.87 -0.71
N GLU A 121 -18.54 -19.01 -1.34
CA GLU A 121 -18.06 -17.85 -2.09
C GLU A 121 -18.39 -16.54 -1.36
N HIS A 122 -17.54 -15.53 -1.57
CA HIS A 122 -17.77 -14.15 -1.13
C HIS A 122 -18.47 -13.36 -2.22
N ILE A 123 -19.53 -12.65 -1.83
CA ILE A 123 -20.32 -11.79 -2.72
C ILE A 123 -20.20 -10.36 -2.26
N ILE A 124 -19.71 -9.48 -3.14
CA ILE A 124 -19.60 -8.06 -2.90
C ILE A 124 -20.65 -7.31 -3.70
N ASP A 125 -21.52 -6.57 -2.99
CA ASP A 125 -22.54 -5.68 -3.53
C ASP A 125 -23.40 -6.30 -4.64
N GLN A 126 -23.60 -7.62 -4.59
CA GLN A 126 -24.30 -8.41 -5.62
C GLN A 126 -23.71 -8.29 -7.05
N ARG A 127 -22.51 -7.70 -7.18
CA ARG A 127 -21.86 -7.41 -8.46
C ARG A 127 -20.63 -8.26 -8.70
N PHE A 128 -19.90 -8.62 -7.64
CA PHE A 128 -18.66 -9.39 -7.71
C PHE A 128 -18.76 -10.62 -6.83
N ARG A 129 -18.19 -11.73 -7.31
CA ARG A 129 -18.22 -13.01 -6.61
C ARG A 129 -16.88 -13.73 -6.78
N ALA A 130 -16.34 -14.30 -5.68
CA ALA A 130 -15.12 -15.10 -5.71
C ALA A 130 -15.03 -16.06 -4.53
N LYS A 131 -14.22 -17.11 -4.71
CA LYS A 131 -13.87 -18.05 -3.64
C LYS A 131 -13.00 -17.40 -2.58
N TYR A 132 -12.04 -16.56 -3.00
CA TYR A 132 -11.11 -15.91 -2.10
C TYR A 132 -11.39 -14.41 -2.01
N LEU A 133 -11.30 -13.88 -0.79
CA LEU A 133 -11.46 -12.45 -0.51
C LEU A 133 -10.28 -11.95 0.31
N VAL A 134 -9.60 -10.92 -0.20
CA VAL A 134 -8.46 -10.27 0.46
C VAL A 134 -8.82 -8.85 0.85
N GLY A 135 -8.63 -8.51 2.12
CA GLY A 135 -8.82 -7.15 2.63
C GLY A 135 -7.50 -6.38 2.68
N ALA A 136 -7.29 -5.46 1.74
CA ALA A 136 -6.10 -4.61 1.63
C ALA A 136 -6.42 -3.10 1.63
N GLY A 137 -7.60 -2.70 2.10
CA GLY A 137 -8.10 -1.32 2.08
C GLY A 137 -7.52 -0.38 3.14
N GLY A 138 -6.41 -0.78 3.81
CA GLY A 138 -5.74 0.03 4.82
C GLY A 138 -6.58 0.26 6.08
N THR A 139 -6.45 1.46 6.70
CA THR A 139 -7.12 1.78 7.96
C THR A 139 -8.64 1.64 7.89
N SER A 140 -9.24 2.00 6.74
CA SER A 140 -10.70 1.97 6.54
C SER A 140 -11.16 0.73 5.75
N CYS A 141 -10.41 -0.37 5.78
CA CYS A 141 -10.71 -1.58 5.00
C CYS A 141 -12.13 -2.11 5.27
N PRO A 142 -13.02 -2.21 4.26
CA PRO A 142 -14.36 -2.70 4.45
C PRO A 142 -14.38 -4.21 4.78
N VAL A 143 -13.44 -5.00 4.29
CA VAL A 143 -13.34 -6.43 4.63
C VAL A 143 -13.05 -6.59 6.12
N TYR A 144 -12.09 -5.81 6.66
CA TYR A 144 -11.83 -5.81 8.10
C TYR A 144 -13.08 -5.43 8.90
N ARG A 145 -13.79 -4.37 8.49
CA ARG A 145 -14.98 -3.88 9.23
C ARG A 145 -16.13 -4.87 9.24
N ASN A 146 -16.33 -5.60 8.13
CA ASN A 146 -17.47 -6.52 7.99
C ASN A 146 -17.20 -7.91 8.55
N LEU A 147 -15.93 -8.40 8.46
CA LEU A 147 -15.64 -9.82 8.76
C LEU A 147 -14.73 -10.03 9.97
N PHE A 148 -13.92 -9.03 10.38
CA PHE A 148 -12.88 -9.24 11.37
C PHE A 148 -12.98 -8.36 12.60
N ARG A 149 -13.64 -7.21 12.52
CA ARG A 149 -13.65 -6.18 13.58
C ARG A 149 -14.16 -6.72 14.92
N GLU A 150 -15.14 -7.59 14.93
CA GLU A 150 -15.72 -8.15 16.15
C GLU A 150 -14.75 -9.07 16.90
N HIS A 151 -13.94 -9.83 16.15
CA HIS A 151 -13.00 -10.82 16.69
C HIS A 151 -11.58 -10.29 16.86
N HIS A 152 -11.18 -9.29 16.08
CA HIS A 152 -9.83 -8.73 16.04
C HIS A 152 -9.89 -7.20 16.10
N ARG A 153 -10.14 -6.64 17.28
CA ARG A 153 -10.16 -5.19 17.48
C ARG A 153 -8.76 -4.60 17.36
N ARG A 154 -8.62 -3.53 16.57
CA ARG A 154 -7.37 -2.76 16.51
C ARG A 154 -7.21 -1.97 17.80
N ASP A 155 -6.00 -1.96 18.34
CA ASP A 155 -5.67 -1.13 19.51
C ASP A 155 -5.58 0.34 19.08
N SER A 156 -6.41 1.19 19.65
CA SER A 156 -6.42 2.62 19.36
C SER A 156 -5.13 3.33 19.80
N ARG A 157 -4.41 2.77 20.78
CA ARG A 157 -3.11 3.30 21.24
C ARG A 157 -2.01 3.17 20.19
N LEU A 158 -2.18 2.29 19.19
CA LEU A 158 -1.26 2.10 18.08
C LEU A 158 -1.61 2.96 16.86
N GLN A 159 -2.56 3.89 17.00
CA GLN A 159 -2.94 4.81 15.92
C GLN A 159 -2.25 6.16 16.14
N ALA A 160 -1.59 6.64 15.09
CA ALA A 160 -1.00 7.97 15.06
C ALA A 160 -1.66 8.82 13.97
N ALA A 161 -1.89 10.09 14.26
CA ALA A 161 -2.23 11.08 13.25
C ALA A 161 -0.95 11.61 12.61
N THR A 162 -0.94 11.70 11.30
CA THR A 162 0.22 12.19 10.54
C THR A 162 -0.17 13.32 9.62
N LEU A 163 0.74 14.25 9.42
CA LEU A 163 0.68 15.32 8.43
C LEU A 163 1.80 15.11 7.43
N GLU A 164 1.53 15.38 6.17
CA GLU A 164 2.52 15.34 5.08
C GLU A 164 2.45 16.64 4.31
N GLN A 165 3.60 17.17 3.96
CA GLN A 165 3.75 18.30 3.06
C GLN A 165 4.86 18.01 2.08
N GLU A 166 4.56 18.09 0.77
CA GLU A 166 5.54 18.03 -0.31
C GLU A 166 5.80 19.46 -0.83
N PHE A 167 7.06 19.76 -1.10
CA PHE A 167 7.49 21.02 -1.71
C PHE A 167 8.76 20.81 -2.53
N GLU A 168 9.03 21.70 -3.46
CA GLU A 168 10.28 21.70 -4.20
C GLU A 168 11.45 21.99 -3.27
N TYR A 169 12.48 21.17 -3.36
CA TYR A 169 13.68 21.29 -2.55
C TYR A 169 14.89 20.77 -3.32
N ASP A 170 15.95 21.58 -3.36
CA ASP A 170 17.23 21.17 -3.92
C ASP A 170 17.94 20.21 -2.95
N TRP A 171 17.77 18.92 -3.22
CA TRP A 171 18.39 17.88 -2.40
C TRP A 171 19.89 17.84 -2.65
N THR A 172 20.67 18.25 -1.66
CA THR A 172 22.13 18.41 -1.75
C THR A 172 22.91 17.37 -0.95
N ASP A 173 22.27 16.60 -0.10
CA ASP A 173 22.90 15.56 0.68
C ASP A 173 22.20 14.20 0.54
N THR A 174 22.81 13.15 1.07
CA THR A 174 22.29 11.77 1.03
C THR A 174 21.74 11.32 2.38
N GLU A 175 21.40 12.27 3.25
CA GLU A 175 20.89 11.99 4.59
C GLU A 175 19.37 12.18 4.67
N CYS A 176 18.69 11.28 5.37
CA CYS A 176 17.30 11.48 5.79
C CYS A 176 17.30 11.96 7.24
N HIS A 177 16.72 13.11 7.49
CA HIS A 177 16.69 13.74 8.82
C HIS A 177 15.38 13.42 9.53
N LEU A 178 15.49 12.93 10.76
CA LEU A 178 14.37 12.64 11.65
C LEU A 178 14.52 13.45 12.94
N TRP A 179 13.56 14.33 13.22
CA TRP A 179 13.54 15.15 14.44
C TRP A 179 12.52 14.60 15.43
N PHE A 180 12.97 14.38 16.65
CA PHE A 180 12.14 13.96 17.77
C PHE A 180 12.01 15.16 18.71
N PHE A 181 10.80 15.61 18.91
CA PHE A 181 10.45 16.69 19.82
C PHE A 181 9.89 16.08 21.10
N ALA A 182 10.49 16.44 22.25
CA ALA A 182 10.03 16.04 23.59
C ALA A 182 8.95 16.99 24.10
#